data_ad66d8a3b5c6de0149ae67ac7f01423d
#
_entry.id   ad66d8a3b5c6de0149ae67ac7f01423d
#
_cell.length_a   1.000
_cell.length_b   1.000
_cell.length_c   1.000
_cell.angle_alpha   90.00
_cell.angle_beta   90.00
_cell.angle_gamma   90.00
#
_symmetry.space_group_name_H-M   'P 1'
#
loop_
_entity.id
_entity.type
_entity.pdbx_description
1 polymer ?
#
loop_
_entity_poly.entity_id
_entity_poly.type
_entity_poly.pdbx_seq_one_letter_code
_entity_poly.pdbx_strand_id
1 'polypeptide(L)'
;MTEKVDYRATLNLPDTPFPMRGDLPKREPGWVKAWEEKGIYKKLRDARVNAPKFVLHDGPPYANGKIHIGHAANKILKDMIVKTRQLKGMDAAYIPGWDCHGLPIENAIEKLHGRNIPRDDMQAKSRAFATEQIDQQRTDFKRLGVLGAWDTPYRTMDFVNEAAEIRAFKRVVERGFVYRGLKPVYWCFDCGSSLAEFEIEYADKKSQTLDVAFLSAEPAKLAAAFGLASLS
;
A
#
# COMPACT_ATOMS: atom_id res chain seq x y z
N MET A 1 26.89 -23.90 -60.39
CA MET A 1 26.52 -23.46 -59.01
C MET A 1 27.56 -22.43 -58.61
N THR A 2 27.20 -21.17 -58.53
CA THR A 2 28.11 -20.12 -58.08
C THR A 2 28.29 -20.24 -56.60
N GLU A 3 29.54 -20.51 -56.16
CA GLU A 3 29.90 -20.57 -54.75
C GLU A 3 29.55 -19.24 -54.08
N LYS A 4 28.75 -19.28 -53.04
CA LYS A 4 28.28 -18.10 -52.33
C LYS A 4 29.45 -17.54 -51.51
N VAL A 5 30.04 -16.44 -51.95
CA VAL A 5 31.16 -15.79 -51.26
C VAL A 5 30.73 -15.36 -49.89
N ASP A 6 31.45 -15.80 -48.84
CA ASP A 6 31.25 -15.39 -47.45
C ASP A 6 32.03 -14.08 -47.18
N TYR A 7 31.31 -12.97 -47.09
CA TYR A 7 31.89 -11.63 -46.84
C TYR A 7 32.10 -11.34 -45.31
N ARG A 8 31.84 -12.28 -44.42
CA ARG A 8 31.98 -12.02 -42.97
C ARG A 8 33.41 -11.65 -42.58
N ALA A 9 34.41 -12.24 -43.22
CA ALA A 9 35.81 -11.94 -42.94
C ALA A 9 36.26 -10.54 -43.40
N THR A 10 35.44 -9.85 -44.24
CA THR A 10 35.72 -8.48 -44.71
C THR A 10 35.05 -7.39 -43.89
N LEU A 11 34.25 -7.77 -42.88
CA LEU A 11 33.51 -6.80 -42.06
C LEU A 11 34.41 -6.34 -40.89
N ASN A 12 34.67 -5.04 -40.83
CA ASN A 12 35.37 -4.42 -39.70
C ASN A 12 34.37 -4.12 -38.55
N LEU A 13 33.82 -5.18 -37.96
CA LEU A 13 32.97 -5.03 -36.79
C LEU A 13 33.85 -5.01 -35.51
N PRO A 14 33.52 -4.13 -34.53
CA PRO A 14 34.24 -4.10 -33.28
C PRO A 14 34.05 -5.43 -32.56
N ASP A 15 35.14 -6.07 -32.13
CA ASP A 15 35.11 -7.21 -31.25
C ASP A 15 34.92 -6.70 -29.81
N THR A 16 33.74 -6.94 -29.22
CA THR A 16 33.38 -6.45 -27.89
C THR A 16 32.60 -7.50 -27.15
N PRO A 17 32.89 -7.70 -25.83
CA PRO A 17 32.09 -8.56 -24.98
C PRO A 17 30.72 -7.93 -24.64
N PHE A 18 30.47 -6.66 -25.07
CA PHE A 18 29.19 -6.00 -24.85
C PHE A 18 28.10 -6.67 -25.70
N PRO A 19 27.06 -7.22 -25.10
CA PRO A 19 26.05 -7.96 -25.83
C PRO A 19 25.21 -7.02 -26.71
N MET A 20 25.04 -7.40 -27.99
CA MET A 20 24.23 -6.64 -28.97
C MET A 20 22.74 -6.59 -28.63
N ARG A 21 22.24 -7.56 -27.86
CA ARG A 21 20.84 -7.60 -27.39
C ARG A 21 20.80 -7.34 -25.90
N GLY A 22 19.86 -6.51 -25.45
CA GLY A 22 19.63 -6.23 -24.04
C GLY A 22 19.27 -7.50 -23.25
N ASP A 23 18.32 -8.28 -23.77
CA ASP A 23 17.79 -9.51 -23.15
C ASP A 23 17.58 -9.41 -21.62
N LEU A 24 17.05 -8.25 -21.19
CA LEU A 24 16.91 -7.85 -19.79
C LEU A 24 16.18 -8.88 -18.93
N PRO A 25 15.06 -9.50 -19.39
CA PRO A 25 14.36 -10.50 -18.59
C PRO A 25 15.22 -11.67 -18.13
N LYS A 26 16.25 -12.03 -18.91
CA LYS A 26 17.19 -13.10 -18.56
C LYS A 26 18.40 -12.61 -17.77
N ARG A 27 18.85 -11.38 -18.00
CA ARG A 27 20.07 -10.83 -17.39
C ARG A 27 19.85 -10.22 -16.02
N GLU A 28 18.74 -9.50 -15.85
CA GLU A 28 18.42 -8.79 -14.60
C GLU A 28 18.37 -9.70 -13.36
N PRO A 29 17.78 -10.91 -13.40
CA PRO A 29 17.82 -11.82 -12.25
C PRO A 29 19.22 -12.10 -11.74
N GLY A 30 20.16 -12.30 -12.67
CA GLY A 30 21.58 -12.51 -12.33
C GLY A 30 22.22 -11.28 -11.70
N TRP A 31 21.86 -10.08 -12.15
CA TRP A 31 22.37 -8.83 -11.56
C TRP A 31 21.82 -8.61 -10.15
N VAL A 32 20.52 -8.80 -9.95
CA VAL A 32 19.90 -8.68 -8.62
C VAL A 32 20.55 -9.65 -7.64
N LYS A 33 20.72 -10.91 -8.04
CA LYS A 33 21.40 -11.92 -7.22
C LYS A 33 22.83 -11.49 -6.87
N ALA A 34 23.60 -11.03 -7.86
CA ALA A 34 24.97 -10.57 -7.63
C ALA A 34 25.05 -9.34 -6.70
N TRP A 35 24.06 -8.43 -6.74
CA TRP A 35 23.99 -7.29 -5.81
C TRP A 35 23.74 -7.73 -4.38
N GLU A 36 22.87 -8.72 -4.18
CA GLU A 36 22.61 -9.31 -2.86
C GLU A 36 23.85 -10.01 -2.31
N GLU A 37 24.47 -10.91 -3.08
CA GLU A 37 25.67 -11.64 -2.68
C GLU A 37 26.84 -10.71 -2.34
N LYS A 38 26.99 -9.62 -3.09
CA LYS A 38 28.02 -8.60 -2.84
C LYS A 38 27.66 -7.63 -1.71
N GLY A 39 26.44 -7.68 -1.18
CA GLY A 39 25.95 -6.77 -0.14
C GLY A 39 25.96 -5.30 -0.56
N ILE A 40 25.57 -5.01 -1.81
CA ILE A 40 25.68 -3.66 -2.40
C ILE A 40 24.94 -2.63 -1.56
N TYR A 41 23.72 -2.92 -1.12
CA TYR A 41 22.94 -1.97 -0.30
C TYR A 41 23.67 -1.63 1.02
N LYS A 42 24.19 -2.65 1.71
CA LYS A 42 24.98 -2.41 2.94
C LYS A 42 26.22 -1.54 2.67
N LYS A 43 26.98 -1.83 1.62
CA LYS A 43 28.17 -1.03 1.25
C LYS A 43 27.82 0.42 0.95
N LEU A 44 26.70 0.68 0.28
CA LEU A 44 26.18 2.04 0.05
C LEU A 44 25.85 2.75 1.36
N ARG A 45 25.22 2.06 2.31
CA ARG A 45 24.89 2.61 3.62
C ARG A 45 26.16 2.95 4.41
N ASP A 46 27.09 2.01 4.49
CA ASP A 46 28.37 2.17 5.22
C ASP A 46 29.18 3.35 4.65
N ALA A 47 29.22 3.49 3.32
CA ALA A 47 29.94 4.58 2.65
C ALA A 47 29.30 5.98 2.85
N ARG A 48 28.08 6.07 3.38
CA ARG A 48 27.32 7.33 3.54
C ARG A 48 26.93 7.66 4.97
N VAL A 49 27.46 6.95 5.97
CA VAL A 49 27.12 7.11 7.40
C VAL A 49 27.17 8.56 7.89
N ASN A 50 28.15 9.37 7.43
CA ASN A 50 28.33 10.76 7.84
C ASN A 50 27.89 11.78 6.78
N ALA A 51 27.24 11.34 5.71
CA ALA A 51 26.77 12.21 4.65
C ALA A 51 25.45 12.93 5.04
N PRO A 52 25.13 14.07 4.41
CA PRO A 52 23.86 14.74 4.60
C PRO A 52 22.68 13.79 4.31
N LYS A 53 21.72 13.73 5.22
CA LYS A 53 20.57 12.83 5.08
C LYS A 53 19.59 13.33 4.03
N PHE A 54 19.10 12.39 3.22
CA PHE A 54 17.91 12.55 2.39
C PHE A 54 16.88 11.50 2.80
N VAL A 55 15.71 11.96 3.24
CA VAL A 55 14.62 11.09 3.68
C VAL A 55 13.54 11.07 2.62
N LEU A 56 13.27 9.90 2.08
CA LEU A 56 12.09 9.61 1.27
C LEU A 56 11.16 8.73 2.08
N HIS A 57 10.00 9.27 2.48
CA HIS A 57 8.98 8.47 3.15
C HIS A 57 8.25 7.60 2.14
N ASP A 58 8.19 6.29 2.39
CA ASP A 58 7.43 5.37 1.54
C ASP A 58 5.94 5.45 1.86
N GLY A 59 5.07 5.59 0.85
CA GLY A 59 3.66 5.31 0.97
C GLY A 59 3.49 3.78 0.95
N PRO A 60 3.17 3.15 2.09
CA PRO A 60 3.14 1.70 2.20
C PRO A 60 1.98 1.11 1.38
N PRO A 61 2.24 0.15 0.47
CA PRO A 61 1.16 -0.59 -0.18
C PRO A 61 0.45 -1.50 0.80
N TYR A 62 -0.79 -1.87 0.48
CA TYR A 62 -1.50 -2.91 1.23
C TYR A 62 -0.81 -4.25 1.10
N ALA A 63 -0.72 -4.96 2.23
CA ALA A 63 -0.23 -6.34 2.29
C ALA A 63 -1.33 -7.32 1.83
N ASN A 64 -1.80 -7.14 0.60
CA ASN A 64 -2.89 -7.93 0.02
C ASN A 64 -2.72 -8.07 -1.49
N GLY A 65 -2.54 -9.32 -1.94
CA GLY A 65 -2.43 -9.67 -3.34
C GLY A 65 -1.08 -9.34 -4.01
N LYS A 66 -1.00 -9.67 -5.27
CA LYS A 66 0.19 -9.47 -6.10
C LYS A 66 0.37 -8.00 -6.46
N ILE A 67 1.62 -7.61 -6.73
CA ILE A 67 1.88 -6.28 -7.26
C ILE A 67 1.29 -6.12 -8.67
N HIS A 68 0.92 -4.89 -9.00
CA HIS A 68 0.47 -4.50 -10.34
C HIS A 68 1.36 -3.38 -10.88
N ILE A 69 1.12 -2.98 -12.13
CA ILE A 69 1.96 -1.98 -12.81
C ILE A 69 2.06 -0.64 -12.06
N GLY A 70 1.00 -0.24 -11.34
CA GLY A 70 1.03 0.96 -10.50
C GLY A 70 2.02 0.85 -9.33
N HIS A 71 2.09 -0.31 -8.68
CA HIS A 71 3.10 -0.61 -7.67
C HIS A 71 4.51 -0.57 -8.27
N ALA A 72 4.71 -1.20 -9.44
CA ALA A 72 6.00 -1.22 -10.12
C ALA A 72 6.46 0.20 -10.49
N ALA A 73 5.60 1.00 -11.11
CA ALA A 73 5.92 2.39 -11.46
C ALA A 73 6.29 3.23 -10.23
N ASN A 74 5.50 3.14 -9.14
CA ASN A 74 5.76 3.86 -7.90
C ASN A 74 7.11 3.48 -7.29
N LYS A 75 7.41 2.18 -7.16
CA LYS A 75 8.65 1.70 -6.54
C LYS A 75 9.88 2.01 -7.41
N ILE A 76 9.78 1.89 -8.73
CA ILE A 76 10.87 2.23 -9.65
C ILE A 76 11.19 3.73 -9.58
N LEU A 77 10.18 4.61 -9.58
CA LEU A 77 10.40 6.04 -9.45
C LEU A 77 11.08 6.42 -8.12
N LYS A 78 10.64 5.82 -7.02
CA LYS A 78 11.29 6.02 -5.71
C LYS A 78 12.73 5.52 -5.71
N ASP A 79 13.00 4.37 -6.29
CA ASP A 79 14.34 3.80 -6.40
C ASP A 79 15.28 4.70 -7.23
N MET A 80 14.77 5.26 -8.34
CA MET A 80 15.49 6.25 -9.15
C MET A 80 15.86 7.50 -8.33
N ILE A 81 14.93 8.02 -7.54
CA ILE A 81 15.17 9.19 -6.67
C ILE A 81 16.23 8.85 -5.63
N VAL A 82 16.09 7.75 -4.91
CA VAL A 82 17.02 7.32 -3.87
C VAL A 82 18.42 7.09 -4.44
N LYS A 83 18.54 6.34 -5.53
CA LYS A 83 19.82 6.09 -6.21
C LYS A 83 20.48 7.39 -6.70
N THR A 84 19.69 8.30 -7.28
CA THR A 84 20.21 9.60 -7.71
C THR A 84 20.75 10.43 -6.53
N ARG A 85 20.06 10.44 -5.40
CA ARG A 85 20.52 11.12 -4.18
C ARG A 85 21.78 10.49 -3.60
N GLN A 86 21.87 9.16 -3.62
CA GLN A 86 23.08 8.45 -3.21
C GLN A 86 24.27 8.77 -4.13
N LEU A 87 24.07 8.81 -5.44
CA LEU A 87 25.10 9.20 -6.41
C LEU A 87 25.58 10.64 -6.20
N LYS A 88 24.69 11.54 -5.75
CA LYS A 88 25.04 12.91 -5.36
C LYS A 88 25.71 13.01 -4.00
N GLY A 89 26.07 11.91 -3.36
CA GLY A 89 26.81 11.88 -2.11
C GLY A 89 25.96 11.95 -0.84
N MET A 90 24.63 11.85 -0.93
CA MET A 90 23.74 11.91 0.23
C MET A 90 23.54 10.54 0.89
N ASP A 91 23.24 10.56 2.19
CA ASP A 91 22.75 9.40 2.94
C ASP A 91 21.26 9.21 2.68
N ALA A 92 20.92 8.52 1.59
CA ALA A 92 19.55 8.27 1.14
C ALA A 92 19.16 6.81 1.43
N ALA A 93 18.73 6.53 2.65
CA ALA A 93 18.16 5.21 3.00
C ALA A 93 16.77 5.05 2.39
N TYR A 94 16.49 3.84 1.89
CA TYR A 94 15.12 3.45 1.55
C TYR A 94 14.66 2.36 2.51
N ILE A 95 13.62 2.66 3.28
CA ILE A 95 12.96 1.71 4.19
C ILE A 95 11.59 1.41 3.58
N PRO A 96 11.40 0.20 3.01
CA PRO A 96 10.12 -0.20 2.45
C PRO A 96 9.07 -0.34 3.56
N GLY A 97 7.82 0.00 3.25
CA GLY A 97 6.71 -0.15 4.18
C GLY A 97 5.57 -0.98 3.63
N TRP A 98 4.71 -1.51 4.54
CA TRP A 98 3.45 -2.16 4.23
C TRP A 98 2.35 -1.73 5.17
N ASP A 99 1.17 -1.47 4.59
CA ASP A 99 -0.08 -1.31 5.30
C ASP A 99 -0.71 -2.69 5.49
N CYS A 100 -0.93 -3.08 6.76
CA CYS A 100 -1.28 -4.44 7.15
C CYS A 100 -2.66 -4.54 7.82
N HIS A 101 -3.44 -3.46 7.83
CA HIS A 101 -4.74 -3.40 8.49
C HIS A 101 -5.88 -3.10 7.51
N GLY A 102 -7.11 -3.38 7.97
CA GLY A 102 -8.33 -2.96 7.31
C GLY A 102 -9.05 -4.03 6.51
N LEU A 103 -10.20 -3.66 5.98
CA LEU A 103 -11.16 -4.52 5.28
C LEU A 103 -10.58 -5.37 4.16
N PRO A 104 -9.62 -4.94 3.33
CA PRO A 104 -9.09 -5.79 2.28
C PRO A 104 -8.48 -7.10 2.79
N ILE A 105 -7.83 -7.09 3.96
CA ILE A 105 -7.24 -8.27 4.57
C ILE A 105 -8.31 -9.09 5.29
N GLU A 106 -9.18 -8.44 6.07
CA GLU A 106 -10.26 -9.09 6.79
C GLU A 106 -11.22 -9.82 5.83
N ASN A 107 -11.63 -9.15 4.74
CA ASN A 107 -12.45 -9.76 3.69
C ASN A 107 -11.78 -10.96 3.01
N ALA A 108 -10.45 -10.94 2.84
CA ALA A 108 -9.72 -12.08 2.31
C ALA A 108 -9.78 -13.28 3.28
N ILE A 109 -9.63 -13.04 4.58
CA ILE A 109 -9.74 -14.07 5.62
C ILE A 109 -11.16 -14.61 5.72
N GLU A 110 -12.18 -13.74 5.69
CA GLU A 110 -13.58 -14.17 5.69
C GLU A 110 -13.95 -15.05 4.48
N LYS A 111 -13.43 -14.74 3.29
CA LYS A 111 -13.61 -15.57 2.09
C LYS A 111 -12.99 -16.96 2.23
N LEU A 112 -11.86 -17.06 2.94
CA LEU A 112 -11.14 -18.32 3.12
C LEU A 112 -11.70 -19.17 4.27
N HIS A 113 -12.19 -18.54 5.35
CA HIS A 113 -12.54 -19.23 6.60
C HIS A 113 -13.99 -19.03 7.06
N GLY A 114 -14.78 -18.21 6.34
CA GLY A 114 -16.15 -17.86 6.72
C GLY A 114 -16.21 -16.64 7.65
N ARG A 115 -17.44 -16.14 7.89
CA ARG A 115 -17.67 -14.87 8.63
C ARG A 115 -17.67 -15.02 10.16
N ASN A 116 -17.91 -16.22 10.68
CA ASN A 116 -18.04 -16.45 12.11
C ASN A 116 -16.72 -16.91 12.75
N ILE A 117 -15.69 -16.07 12.62
CA ILE A 117 -14.37 -16.33 13.19
C ILE A 117 -14.26 -15.60 14.53
N PRO A 118 -13.81 -16.25 15.62
CA PRO A 118 -13.48 -15.57 16.86
C PRO A 118 -12.47 -14.42 16.61
N ARG A 119 -12.61 -13.32 17.36
CA ARG A 119 -11.81 -12.11 17.15
C ARG A 119 -10.30 -12.38 17.17
N ASP A 120 -9.84 -13.14 18.15
CA ASP A 120 -8.41 -13.43 18.32
C ASP A 120 -7.88 -14.28 17.14
N ASP A 121 -8.68 -15.24 16.65
CA ASP A 121 -8.36 -16.05 15.49
C ASP A 121 -8.33 -15.19 14.21
N MET A 122 -9.29 -14.25 14.05
CA MET A 122 -9.30 -13.31 12.94
C MET A 122 -8.01 -12.48 12.92
N GLN A 123 -7.61 -11.92 14.06
CA GLN A 123 -6.37 -11.15 14.17
C GLN A 123 -5.13 -11.98 13.84
N ALA A 124 -5.02 -13.19 14.40
CA ALA A 124 -3.90 -14.08 14.13
C ALA A 124 -3.81 -14.47 12.66
N LYS A 125 -4.94 -14.84 12.04
CA LYS A 125 -5.01 -15.19 10.61
C LYS A 125 -4.70 -13.99 9.72
N SER A 126 -5.20 -12.80 10.05
CA SER A 126 -4.91 -11.56 9.29
C SER A 126 -3.42 -11.21 9.33
N ARG A 127 -2.77 -11.33 10.48
CA ARG A 127 -1.31 -11.12 10.60
C ARG A 127 -0.50 -12.15 9.80
N ALA A 128 -0.91 -13.41 9.84
CA ALA A 128 -0.25 -14.48 9.07
C ALA A 128 -0.40 -14.23 7.56
N PHE A 129 -1.61 -13.93 7.10
CA PHE A 129 -1.90 -13.60 5.72
C PHE A 129 -1.09 -12.38 5.25
N ALA A 130 -1.12 -11.28 5.99
CA ALA A 130 -0.35 -10.08 5.66
C ALA A 130 1.15 -10.38 5.57
N THR A 131 1.70 -11.21 6.44
CA THR A 131 3.11 -11.62 6.40
C THR A 131 3.43 -12.37 5.11
N GLU A 132 2.60 -13.29 4.69
CA GLU A 132 2.76 -14.03 3.43
C GLU A 132 2.72 -13.09 2.21
N GLN A 133 1.76 -12.17 2.19
CA GLN A 133 1.64 -11.19 1.10
C GLN A 133 2.86 -10.26 1.04
N ILE A 134 3.38 -9.84 2.19
CA ILE A 134 4.61 -9.03 2.29
C ILE A 134 5.79 -9.78 1.67
N ASP A 135 5.95 -11.06 1.96
CA ASP A 135 7.07 -11.86 1.44
C ASP A 135 6.99 -12.03 -0.08
N GLN A 136 5.78 -12.24 -0.62
CA GLN A 136 5.56 -12.29 -2.06
C GLN A 136 5.87 -10.94 -2.72
N GLN A 137 5.31 -9.85 -2.22
CA GLN A 137 5.53 -8.49 -2.76
C GLN A 137 7.00 -8.06 -2.61
N ARG A 138 7.67 -8.40 -1.52
CA ARG A 138 9.10 -8.17 -1.32
C ARG A 138 9.92 -8.82 -2.42
N THR A 139 9.62 -10.07 -2.74
CA THR A 139 10.30 -10.83 -3.80
C THR A 139 10.13 -10.13 -5.15
N ASP A 140 8.92 -9.70 -5.46
CA ASP A 140 8.61 -9.00 -6.71
C ASP A 140 9.30 -7.63 -6.79
N PHE A 141 9.29 -6.84 -5.72
CA PHE A 141 9.98 -5.54 -5.68
C PHE A 141 11.50 -5.68 -5.78
N LYS A 142 12.08 -6.68 -5.15
CA LYS A 142 13.51 -7.01 -5.31
C LYS A 142 13.82 -7.42 -6.75
N ARG A 143 12.92 -8.16 -7.40
CA ARG A 143 13.05 -8.51 -8.83
C ARG A 143 13.09 -7.28 -9.74
N LEU A 144 12.41 -6.19 -9.38
CA LEU A 144 12.48 -4.90 -10.10
C LEU A 144 13.82 -4.16 -9.90
N GLY A 145 14.73 -4.69 -9.09
CA GLY A 145 16.03 -4.09 -8.80
C GLY A 145 15.99 -2.95 -7.76
N VAL A 146 14.91 -2.84 -7.01
CA VAL A 146 14.77 -1.84 -5.94
C VAL A 146 15.70 -2.20 -4.77
N LEU A 147 16.59 -1.29 -4.42
CA LEU A 147 17.51 -1.42 -3.29
C LEU A 147 16.91 -0.78 -2.03
N GLY A 148 16.91 -1.50 -0.91
CA GLY A 148 16.34 -1.01 0.34
C GLY A 148 16.64 -1.91 1.54
N ALA A 149 16.21 -1.48 2.72
CA ALA A 149 16.31 -2.22 3.98
C ALA A 149 15.22 -3.30 4.07
N TRP A 150 15.28 -4.30 3.20
CA TRP A 150 14.25 -5.33 3.05
C TRP A 150 14.10 -6.25 4.27
N ASP A 151 15.14 -6.35 5.11
CA ASP A 151 15.15 -7.19 6.32
C ASP A 151 14.54 -6.47 7.54
N THR A 152 14.46 -5.14 7.48
CA THR A 152 13.92 -4.29 8.54
C THR A 152 12.88 -3.30 7.99
N PRO A 153 11.80 -3.80 7.37
CA PRO A 153 10.77 -2.95 6.80
C PRO A 153 9.92 -2.28 7.88
N TYR A 154 9.22 -1.20 7.51
CA TYR A 154 8.12 -0.66 8.28
C TYR A 154 6.85 -1.47 8.02
N ARG A 155 6.20 -1.99 9.05
CA ARG A 155 4.92 -2.68 8.96
C ARG A 155 3.95 -2.09 9.97
N THR A 156 2.78 -1.67 9.53
CA THR A 156 1.79 -1.05 10.44
C THR A 156 1.36 -2.01 11.55
N MET A 157 1.35 -3.33 11.28
CA MET A 157 1.00 -4.36 12.26
C MET A 157 2.08 -4.69 13.30
N ASP A 158 3.27 -4.10 13.22
CA ASP A 158 4.29 -4.34 14.24
C ASP A 158 3.87 -3.67 15.55
N PHE A 159 3.92 -4.40 16.65
CA PHE A 159 3.44 -3.93 17.97
C PHE A 159 4.08 -2.62 18.42
N VAL A 160 5.32 -2.34 18.02
CA VAL A 160 6.00 -1.07 18.31
C VAL A 160 5.31 0.10 17.58
N ASN A 161 4.82 -0.11 16.36
CA ASN A 161 4.10 0.88 15.58
C ASN A 161 2.69 1.08 16.12
N GLU A 162 1.93 0.02 16.36
CA GLU A 162 0.60 0.08 17.00
C GLU A 162 0.66 0.83 18.35
N ALA A 163 1.65 0.52 19.17
CA ALA A 163 1.84 1.22 20.43
C ALA A 163 2.23 2.70 20.25
N ALA A 164 2.96 3.03 19.19
CA ALA A 164 3.31 4.42 18.88
C ALA A 164 2.08 5.24 18.42
N GLU A 165 1.20 4.64 17.62
CA GLU A 165 -0.07 5.25 17.21
C GLU A 165 -0.97 5.55 18.41
N ILE A 166 -1.15 4.58 19.33
CA ILE A 166 -1.92 4.80 20.55
C ILE A 166 -1.32 5.91 21.42
N ARG A 167 0.02 5.98 21.54
CA ARG A 167 0.69 7.06 22.26
C ARG A 167 0.50 8.44 21.59
N ALA A 168 0.50 8.48 20.27
CA ALA A 168 0.22 9.70 19.52
C ALA A 168 -1.24 10.13 19.72
N PHE A 169 -2.18 9.22 19.61
CA PHE A 169 -3.61 9.46 19.84
C PHE A 169 -3.88 9.95 21.28
N LYS A 170 -3.23 9.35 22.28
CA LYS A 170 -3.30 9.83 23.68
C LYS A 170 -3.00 11.32 23.78
N ARG A 171 -1.97 11.83 23.10
CA ARG A 171 -1.63 13.27 23.12
C ARG A 171 -2.72 14.14 22.50
N VAL A 172 -3.43 13.64 21.51
CA VAL A 172 -4.56 14.35 20.88
C VAL A 172 -5.74 14.42 21.86
N VAL A 173 -6.02 13.33 22.57
CA VAL A 173 -7.03 13.27 23.63
C VAL A 173 -6.69 14.24 24.77
N GLU A 174 -5.46 14.21 25.27
CA GLU A 174 -4.98 15.09 26.35
C GLU A 174 -5.10 16.59 26.01
N ARG A 175 -5.02 16.94 24.72
CA ARG A 175 -5.21 18.32 24.23
C ARG A 175 -6.67 18.70 24.02
N GLY A 176 -7.63 17.83 24.32
CA GLY A 176 -9.07 18.10 24.21
C GLY A 176 -9.64 18.12 22.79
N PHE A 177 -8.89 17.62 21.78
CA PHE A 177 -9.38 17.57 20.41
C PHE A 177 -10.27 16.36 20.09
N VAL A 178 -10.41 15.43 21.03
CA VAL A 178 -11.24 14.23 20.86
C VAL A 178 -12.48 14.33 21.74
N TYR A 179 -13.64 14.21 21.12
CA TYR A 179 -14.91 14.12 21.80
C TYR A 179 -15.78 13.01 21.19
N ARG A 180 -16.73 12.50 21.95
CA ARG A 180 -17.70 11.53 21.47
C ARG A 180 -18.93 12.25 20.91
N GLY A 181 -19.28 11.96 19.66
CA GLY A 181 -20.44 12.53 18.99
C GLY A 181 -21.09 11.52 18.04
N LEU A 182 -22.29 11.85 17.57
CA LEU A 182 -22.99 11.09 16.54
C LEU A 182 -22.83 11.82 15.20
N LYS A 183 -22.47 11.07 14.16
CA LYS A 183 -22.37 11.55 12.78
C LYS A 183 -22.93 10.48 11.85
N PRO A 184 -23.80 10.82 10.88
CA PRO A 184 -24.19 9.89 9.83
C PRO A 184 -22.96 9.42 9.05
N VAL A 185 -22.89 8.12 8.80
CA VAL A 185 -21.81 7.48 8.04
C VAL A 185 -22.40 6.55 7.00
N TYR A 186 -21.67 6.37 5.90
CA TYR A 186 -22.02 5.34 4.94
C TYR A 186 -21.75 3.97 5.53
N TRP A 187 -22.70 3.07 5.36
CA TRP A 187 -22.66 1.72 5.92
C TRP A 187 -22.88 0.68 4.83
N CYS A 188 -22.01 -0.31 4.76
CA CYS A 188 -22.19 -1.46 3.89
C CYS A 188 -22.84 -2.60 4.66
N PHE A 189 -24.03 -3.03 4.25
CA PHE A 189 -24.75 -4.13 4.88
C PHE A 189 -24.09 -5.49 4.63
N ASP A 190 -23.41 -5.65 3.48
CA ASP A 190 -22.73 -6.88 3.13
C ASP A 190 -21.43 -7.06 3.93
N CYS A 191 -20.68 -5.97 4.11
CA CYS A 191 -19.45 -5.99 4.91
C CYS A 191 -19.70 -5.86 6.42
N GLY A 192 -20.89 -5.36 6.82
CA GLY A 192 -21.21 -5.07 8.22
C GLY A 192 -20.31 -3.97 8.82
N SER A 193 -19.89 -3.00 8.00
CA SER A 193 -18.92 -1.97 8.37
C SER A 193 -19.27 -0.60 7.79
N SER A 194 -18.78 0.47 8.44
CA SER A 194 -18.75 1.81 7.86
C SER A 194 -17.75 1.87 6.71
N LEU A 195 -18.03 2.72 5.71
CA LEU A 195 -17.18 2.94 4.56
C LEU A 195 -16.48 4.29 4.64
N ALA A 196 -15.21 4.33 4.22
CA ALA A 196 -14.53 5.56 3.89
C ALA A 196 -15.05 6.13 2.56
N GLU A 197 -14.89 7.43 2.35
CA GLU A 197 -15.44 8.11 1.17
C GLU A 197 -14.96 7.51 -0.15
N PHE A 198 -13.71 7.09 -0.24
CA PHE A 198 -13.13 6.47 -1.44
C PHE A 198 -13.55 5.00 -1.66
N GLU A 199 -14.23 4.38 -0.69
CA GLU A 199 -14.77 3.02 -0.80
C GLU A 199 -16.22 3.01 -1.29
N ILE A 200 -16.82 4.20 -1.50
CA ILE A 200 -18.22 4.36 -1.89
C ILE A 200 -18.32 4.26 -3.41
N GLU A 201 -19.13 3.33 -3.89
CA GLU A 201 -19.48 3.21 -5.29
C GLU A 201 -20.94 3.65 -5.50
N TYR A 202 -21.18 4.40 -6.56
CA TYR A 202 -22.51 4.87 -6.95
C TYR A 202 -23.01 4.09 -8.15
N ALA A 203 -24.28 3.65 -8.08
CA ALA A 203 -24.95 2.98 -9.17
C ALA A 203 -26.41 3.42 -9.25
N ASP A 204 -26.94 3.49 -10.47
CA ASP A 204 -28.37 3.78 -10.66
C ASP A 204 -29.20 2.62 -10.15
N LYS A 205 -30.14 2.92 -9.23
CA LYS A 205 -31.02 1.95 -8.62
C LYS A 205 -32.44 2.47 -8.60
N LYS A 206 -33.39 1.64 -9.08
CA LYS A 206 -34.81 1.91 -8.89
C LYS A 206 -35.24 1.44 -7.50
N SER A 207 -35.77 2.33 -6.70
CA SER A 207 -36.38 2.03 -5.40
C SER A 207 -37.78 2.61 -5.32
N GLN A 208 -38.64 2.02 -4.48
CA GLN A 208 -39.96 2.59 -4.17
C GLN A 208 -39.76 3.77 -3.24
N THR A 209 -40.49 4.85 -3.48
CA THR A 209 -40.62 5.95 -2.54
C THR A 209 -41.70 5.60 -1.52
N LEU A 210 -41.49 6.00 -0.28
CA LEU A 210 -42.39 5.75 0.83
C LEU A 210 -42.57 7.04 1.63
N ASP A 211 -43.80 7.48 1.73
CA ASP A 211 -44.20 8.57 2.62
C ASP A 211 -44.80 7.97 3.90
N VAL A 212 -44.21 8.32 5.04
CA VAL A 212 -44.68 7.84 6.35
C VAL A 212 -45.21 8.99 7.16
N ALA A 213 -46.48 8.90 7.54
CA ALA A 213 -47.12 9.85 8.43
C ALA A 213 -46.87 9.47 9.89
N PHE A 214 -46.38 10.41 10.66
CA PHE A 214 -46.21 10.28 12.10
C PHE A 214 -47.21 11.20 12.85
N LEU A 215 -47.83 10.67 13.88
CA LEU A 215 -48.64 11.49 14.78
C LEU A 215 -47.73 12.35 15.65
N SER A 216 -48.01 13.65 15.72
CA SER A 216 -47.31 14.55 16.62
C SER A 216 -47.67 14.26 18.08
N ALA A 217 -46.65 14.10 18.93
CA ALA A 217 -46.87 13.96 20.38
C ALA A 217 -47.41 15.29 21.04
N GLU A 218 -47.05 16.43 20.43
CA GLU A 218 -47.45 17.77 20.90
C GLU A 218 -48.05 18.61 19.76
N PRO A 219 -49.25 18.28 19.25
CA PRO A 219 -49.79 18.90 18.04
C PRO A 219 -50.02 20.40 18.16
N ALA A 220 -50.46 20.89 19.33
CA ALA A 220 -50.67 22.33 19.56
C ALA A 220 -49.35 23.13 19.50
N LYS A 221 -48.29 22.59 20.05
CA LYS A 221 -46.96 23.21 20.03
C LYS A 221 -46.35 23.24 18.63
N LEU A 222 -46.56 22.15 17.87
CA LEU A 222 -46.14 22.07 16.48
C LEU A 222 -46.92 23.05 15.60
N ALA A 223 -48.26 23.15 15.76
CA ALA A 223 -49.09 24.11 15.06
C ALA A 223 -48.64 25.55 15.33
N ALA A 224 -48.40 25.89 16.60
CA ALA A 224 -47.94 27.23 16.99
C ALA A 224 -46.55 27.56 16.38
N ALA A 225 -45.63 26.59 16.29
CA ALA A 225 -44.29 26.77 15.68
C ALA A 225 -44.38 27.09 14.18
N PHE A 226 -45.41 26.59 13.49
CA PHE A 226 -45.69 26.90 12.09
C PHE A 226 -46.71 28.03 11.87
N GLY A 227 -47.11 28.72 12.93
CA GLY A 227 -48.12 29.81 12.85
C GLY A 227 -49.52 29.35 12.44
N LEU A 228 -49.85 28.08 12.69
CA LEU A 228 -51.15 27.48 12.38
C LEU A 228 -52.03 27.44 13.61
N ALA A 229 -53.36 27.62 13.44
CA ALA A 229 -54.34 27.52 14.52
C ALA A 229 -54.50 26.08 15.06
N SER A 230 -54.36 25.08 14.19
CA SER A 230 -54.37 23.65 14.50
C SER A 230 -53.66 22.87 13.42
N LEU A 231 -53.24 21.65 13.73
CA LEU A 231 -52.84 20.63 12.71
C LEU A 231 -54.12 19.90 12.30
N SER A 232 -54.30 19.75 10.99
CA SER A 232 -55.39 18.93 10.41
C SER A 232 -55.06 17.45 10.50
#